data_13a77be01b009dadbd84f4ad34fcbdb4
#
_entry.id   13a77be01b009dadbd84f4ad34fcbdb4
#
_cell.length_a   1.000
_cell.length_b   1.000
_cell.length_c   1.000
_cell.angle_alpha   90.00
_cell.angle_beta   90.00
_cell.angle_gamma   90.00
#
_symmetry.space_group_name_H-M   'P 1'
#
loop_
_entity.id
_entity.type
_entity.pdbx_description
1 polymer ?
#
loop_
_entity_poly.entity_id
_entity_poly.type
_entity_poly.pdbx_seq_one_letter_code
_entity_poly.pdbx_strand_id
1 'polypeptide(L)'
;MKDYTIYTTTIQTQKLIMFAAIFQEELILFVPFEKEFCNKKLKSFKKILKASNIVEDDSKFQKLKIELDEYFKNQRDNFTIPIRLIGTPFQIKCWEALQKIEYGQTISYKEEAKNIGNEKAYRAVANANGKNNLSIIVPCHRVIANNGNIGGYTGGIWIKEYLLNLEKGEK
;
A
#
# COMPACT_ATOMS: atom_id res chain seq x y z
N MET A 1 3.24 23.55 17.56
CA MET A 1 4.12 22.44 18.00
C MET A 1 3.91 21.27 17.06
N LYS A 2 4.97 20.62 16.58
CA LYS A 2 4.82 19.44 15.73
C LYS A 2 4.27 18.28 16.56
N ASP A 3 3.22 17.63 16.04
CA ASP A 3 2.68 16.42 16.65
C ASP A 3 3.58 15.22 16.29
N TYR A 4 4.13 14.57 17.30
CA TYR A 4 4.97 13.38 17.16
C TYR A 4 4.21 12.09 17.51
N THR A 5 2.90 12.11 17.39
CA THR A 5 2.04 10.96 17.63
C THR A 5 1.77 10.21 16.34
N ILE A 6 1.88 8.88 16.37
CA ILE A 6 1.34 8.01 15.34
C ILE A 6 -0.11 7.70 15.71
N TYR A 7 -1.03 8.08 14.86
CA TYR A 7 -2.44 7.71 15.01
C TYR A 7 -2.74 6.45 14.23
N THR A 8 -3.57 5.57 14.78
CA THR A 8 -3.92 4.28 14.18
C THR A 8 -5.41 4.06 14.16
N THR A 9 -5.86 3.24 13.22
CA THR A 9 -7.23 2.71 13.20
C THR A 9 -7.30 1.40 12.43
N THR A 10 -8.40 0.69 12.60
CA THR A 10 -8.78 -0.47 11.78
C THR A 10 -9.98 -0.09 10.94
N ILE A 11 -9.90 -0.31 9.63
CA ILE A 11 -10.95 0.05 8.66
C ILE A 11 -11.55 -1.23 8.08
N GLN A 12 -12.85 -1.41 8.27
CA GLN A 12 -13.62 -2.48 7.65
C GLN A 12 -14.13 -2.01 6.29
N THR A 13 -13.76 -2.73 5.24
CA THR A 13 -14.37 -2.61 3.91
C THR A 13 -15.37 -3.75 3.69
N GLN A 14 -15.95 -3.86 2.49
CA GLN A 14 -16.86 -4.96 2.19
C GLN A 14 -16.24 -6.35 2.36
N LYS A 15 -14.96 -6.50 2.01
CA LYS A 15 -14.27 -7.80 2.01
C LYS A 15 -12.97 -7.83 2.80
N LEU A 16 -12.45 -6.66 3.20
CA LEU A 16 -11.14 -6.55 3.83
C LEU A 16 -11.24 -5.84 5.17
N ILE A 17 -10.43 -6.29 6.12
CA ILE A 17 -10.11 -5.53 7.33
C ILE A 17 -8.70 -5.00 7.16
N MET A 18 -8.56 -3.68 7.16
CA MET A 18 -7.28 -3.01 6.93
C MET A 18 -6.84 -2.29 8.20
N PHE A 19 -5.53 -2.26 8.41
CA PHE A 19 -4.91 -1.48 9.47
C PHE A 19 -4.24 -0.25 8.87
N ALA A 20 -4.48 0.91 9.44
CA ALA A 20 -3.95 2.19 8.98
C ALA A 20 -3.18 2.91 10.08
N ALA A 21 -2.11 3.62 9.69
CA ALA A 21 -1.39 4.52 10.58
C ALA A 21 -1.03 5.83 9.85
N ILE A 22 -1.20 6.95 10.55
CA ILE A 22 -0.88 8.31 10.10
C ILE A 22 0.15 8.93 11.04
N PHE A 23 1.10 9.66 10.48
CA PHE A 23 2.06 10.48 11.21
C PHE A 23 2.21 11.84 10.51
N GLN A 24 2.00 12.93 11.25
CA GLN A 24 2.05 14.30 10.71
C GLN A 24 1.19 14.46 9.44
N GLU A 25 -0.06 13.98 9.51
CA GLU A 25 -1.06 14.02 8.43
C GLU A 25 -0.75 13.18 7.19
N GLU A 26 0.36 12.45 7.16
CA GLU A 26 0.70 11.54 6.09
C GLU A 26 0.43 10.07 6.46
N LEU A 27 -0.19 9.34 5.55
CA LEU A 27 -0.38 7.89 5.70
C LEU A 27 0.97 7.18 5.59
N ILE A 28 1.32 6.40 6.61
CA ILE A 28 2.60 5.69 6.69
C ILE A 28 2.45 4.16 6.63
N LEU A 29 1.27 3.66 6.97
CA LEU A 29 0.94 2.23 6.94
C LEU A 29 -0.51 2.06 6.52
N PHE A 30 -0.76 1.17 5.59
CA PHE A 30 -2.08 0.70 5.18
C PHE A 30 -1.97 -0.71 4.62
N VAL A 31 -2.30 -1.70 5.43
CA VAL A 31 -2.09 -3.12 5.13
C VAL A 31 -3.28 -3.95 5.60
N PRO A 32 -3.52 -5.14 5.02
CA PRO A 32 -4.45 -6.10 5.61
C PRO A 32 -4.10 -6.34 7.07
N PHE A 33 -5.14 -6.36 7.93
CA PHE A 33 -4.93 -6.45 9.37
C PHE A 33 -4.39 -7.83 9.76
N GLU A 34 -3.21 -7.83 10.34
CA GLU A 34 -2.61 -8.94 11.07
C GLU A 34 -1.89 -8.37 12.29
N LYS A 35 -2.31 -8.77 13.47
CA LYS A 35 -1.96 -8.12 14.74
C LYS A 35 -0.45 -8.05 15.00
N GLU A 36 0.26 -9.17 14.85
CA GLU A 36 1.69 -9.22 15.14
C GLU A 36 2.51 -8.42 14.14
N PHE A 37 2.17 -8.55 12.86
CA PHE A 37 2.79 -7.79 11.79
C PHE A 37 2.60 -6.29 11.98
N CYS A 38 1.37 -5.84 12.23
CA CYS A 38 1.06 -4.43 12.46
C CYS A 38 1.81 -3.88 13.67
N ASN A 39 1.82 -4.60 14.79
CA ASN A 39 2.55 -4.19 15.98
C ASN A 39 4.06 -4.08 15.75
N LYS A 40 4.65 -5.03 15.02
CA LYS A 40 6.07 -5.01 14.66
C LYS A 40 6.40 -3.79 13.80
N LYS A 41 5.54 -3.49 12.80
CA LYS A 41 5.69 -2.32 11.93
C LYS A 41 5.59 -1.02 12.72
N LEU A 42 4.60 -0.89 13.59
CA LEU A 42 4.43 0.31 14.42
C LEU A 42 5.63 0.57 15.32
N LYS A 43 6.18 -0.46 15.96
CA LYS A 43 7.40 -0.34 16.78
C LYS A 43 8.58 0.16 15.96
N SER A 44 8.76 -0.38 14.75
CA SER A 44 9.81 0.06 13.83
C SER A 44 9.61 1.51 13.39
N PHE A 45 8.41 1.87 12.97
CA PHE A 45 8.09 3.23 12.53
C PHE A 45 8.18 4.25 13.67
N LYS A 46 7.74 3.90 14.87
CA LYS A 46 7.92 4.75 16.05
C LYS A 46 9.39 5.12 16.24
N LYS A 47 10.30 4.16 16.10
CA LYS A 47 11.75 4.39 16.23
C LYS A 47 12.30 5.24 15.08
N ILE A 48 11.96 4.91 13.83
CA ILE A 48 12.43 5.61 12.63
C ILE A 48 11.97 7.08 12.64
N LEU A 49 10.71 7.31 12.95
CA LEU A 49 10.08 8.64 12.94
C LEU A 49 10.33 9.42 14.23
N LYS A 50 10.96 8.81 15.25
CA LYS A 50 11.13 9.37 16.58
C LYS A 50 9.79 9.83 17.19
N ALA A 51 8.73 9.04 16.94
CA ALA A 51 7.41 9.33 17.45
C ALA A 51 7.35 9.12 18.98
N SER A 52 6.67 10.02 19.68
CA SER A 52 6.51 9.98 21.12
C SER A 52 5.49 8.93 21.54
N ASN A 53 4.35 8.91 20.84
CA ASN A 53 3.19 8.08 21.19
C ASN A 53 2.64 7.33 19.99
N ILE A 54 1.87 6.29 20.28
CA ILE A 54 0.98 5.61 19.35
C ILE A 54 -0.41 5.64 19.99
N VAL A 55 -1.39 6.21 19.30
CA VAL A 55 -2.75 6.40 19.81
C VAL A 55 -3.76 5.95 18.77
N GLU A 56 -4.74 5.18 19.18
CA GLU A 56 -5.88 4.85 18.33
C GLU A 56 -6.84 6.05 18.29
N ASP A 57 -7.03 6.61 17.09
CA ASP A 57 -7.94 7.73 16.87
C ASP A 57 -8.52 7.67 15.45
N ASP A 58 -9.69 7.10 15.35
CA ASP A 58 -10.40 6.90 14.08
C ASP A 58 -10.76 8.21 13.35
N SER A 59 -10.90 9.30 14.09
CA SER A 59 -11.27 10.61 13.53
C SER A 59 -10.22 11.17 12.56
N LYS A 60 -8.97 10.74 12.66
CA LYS A 60 -7.87 11.16 11.79
C LYS A 60 -7.92 10.55 10.38
N PHE A 61 -8.81 9.58 10.15
CA PHE A 61 -8.83 8.77 8.92
C PHE A 61 -10.04 9.04 8.02
N GLN A 62 -10.77 10.13 8.21
CA GLN A 62 -11.99 10.42 7.47
C GLN A 62 -11.74 10.52 5.95
N LYS A 63 -10.70 11.24 5.55
CA LYS A 63 -10.32 11.34 4.13
C LYS A 63 -10.01 9.98 3.52
N LEU A 64 -9.20 9.15 4.21
CA LEU A 64 -8.87 7.81 3.75
C LEU A 64 -10.13 6.96 3.59
N LYS A 65 -11.04 6.99 4.56
CA LYS A 65 -12.30 6.23 4.51
C LYS A 65 -13.19 6.63 3.33
N ILE A 66 -13.30 7.92 3.07
CA ILE A 66 -14.08 8.44 1.93
C ILE A 66 -13.47 7.97 0.61
N GLU A 67 -12.15 8.13 0.44
CA GLU A 67 -11.46 7.73 -0.78
C GLU A 67 -11.52 6.21 -1.01
N LEU A 68 -11.43 5.40 0.06
CA LEU A 68 -11.60 3.95 -0.02
C LEU A 68 -13.02 3.53 -0.40
N ASP A 69 -14.04 4.15 0.18
CA ASP A 69 -15.43 3.87 -0.15
C ASP A 69 -15.71 4.17 -1.64
N GLU A 70 -15.24 5.29 -2.13
CA GLU A 70 -15.32 5.66 -3.55
C GLU A 70 -14.56 4.67 -4.44
N TYR A 71 -13.36 4.26 -4.05
CA TYR A 71 -12.54 3.29 -4.79
C TYR A 71 -13.27 1.93 -4.90
N PHE A 72 -13.78 1.39 -3.80
CA PHE A 72 -14.49 0.12 -3.80
C PHE A 72 -15.87 0.16 -4.50
N LYS A 73 -16.41 1.36 -4.75
CA LYS A 73 -17.61 1.59 -5.56
C LYS A 73 -17.31 1.92 -7.03
N ASN A 74 -16.04 1.83 -7.46
CA ASN A 74 -15.58 2.21 -8.80
C ASN A 74 -15.91 3.69 -9.16
N GLN A 75 -15.88 4.57 -8.16
CA GLN A 75 -16.12 6.02 -8.30
C GLN A 75 -14.83 6.83 -8.21
N ARG A 76 -13.70 6.17 -7.93
CA ARG A 76 -12.38 6.77 -7.79
C ARG A 76 -11.31 5.84 -8.35
N ASP A 77 -10.40 6.38 -9.10
CA ASP A 77 -9.25 5.69 -9.68
C ASP A 77 -7.90 6.14 -9.10
N ASN A 78 -7.86 7.29 -8.40
CA ASN A 78 -6.67 7.84 -7.78
C ASN A 78 -6.90 8.23 -6.33
N PHE A 79 -5.91 7.99 -5.47
CA PHE A 79 -5.92 8.47 -4.08
C PHE A 79 -5.18 9.80 -3.98
N THR A 80 -5.73 10.72 -3.18
CA THR A 80 -5.16 12.05 -2.94
C THR A 80 -4.68 12.24 -1.49
N ILE A 81 -4.88 11.24 -0.64
CA ILE A 81 -4.35 11.26 0.73
C ILE A 81 -2.83 11.41 0.70
N PRO A 82 -2.25 12.33 1.49
CA PRO A 82 -0.80 12.44 1.61
C PRO A 82 -0.20 11.15 2.15
N ILE A 83 0.90 10.69 1.55
CA ILE A 83 1.60 9.47 1.96
C ILE A 83 3.07 9.75 2.26
N ARG A 84 3.64 8.95 3.16
CA ARG A 84 5.08 8.91 3.39
C ARG A 84 5.60 7.49 3.19
N LEU A 85 6.50 7.33 2.23
CA LEU A 85 7.15 6.06 1.97
C LEU A 85 8.29 5.84 2.98
N ILE A 86 8.23 4.75 3.73
CA ILE A 86 9.25 4.37 4.71
C ILE A 86 9.84 3.03 4.29
N GLY A 87 11.07 3.05 3.81
CA GLY A 87 11.77 1.86 3.32
C GLY A 87 13.21 2.18 2.92
N THR A 88 13.89 1.21 2.34
CA THR A 88 15.22 1.42 1.76
C THR A 88 15.12 2.29 0.50
N PRO A 89 16.21 2.93 0.04
CA PRO A 89 16.20 3.69 -1.21
C PRO A 89 15.71 2.89 -2.42
N PHE A 90 16.08 1.61 -2.51
CA PHE A 90 15.61 0.71 -3.57
C PHE A 90 14.10 0.43 -3.48
N GLN A 91 13.59 0.14 -2.28
CA GLN A 91 12.16 -0.07 -2.05
C GLN A 91 11.35 1.18 -2.42
N ILE A 92 11.78 2.36 -1.97
CA ILE A 92 11.12 3.63 -2.30
C ILE A 92 11.07 3.85 -3.81
N LYS A 93 12.17 3.59 -4.51
CA LYS A 93 12.24 3.70 -5.97
C LYS A 93 11.24 2.76 -6.66
N CYS A 94 11.12 1.53 -6.21
CA CYS A 94 10.11 0.59 -6.70
C CYS A 94 8.68 1.10 -6.43
N TRP A 95 8.40 1.54 -5.21
CA TRP A 95 7.07 2.01 -4.83
C TRP A 95 6.66 3.31 -5.55
N GLU A 96 7.59 4.20 -5.84
CA GLU A 96 7.35 5.38 -6.69
C GLU A 96 7.00 4.98 -8.13
N ALA A 97 7.66 3.95 -8.66
CA ALA A 97 7.34 3.42 -9.99
C ALA A 97 5.93 2.80 -10.03
N LEU A 98 5.50 2.12 -8.97
CA LEU A 98 4.15 1.56 -8.86
C LEU A 98 3.06 2.63 -8.99
N GLN A 99 3.27 3.81 -8.43
CA GLN A 99 2.30 4.90 -8.45
C GLN A 99 2.03 5.46 -9.87
N LYS A 100 2.87 5.11 -10.84
CA LYS A 100 2.72 5.50 -12.25
C LYS A 100 1.86 4.52 -13.05
N ILE A 101 1.52 3.36 -12.49
CA ILE A 101 0.66 2.38 -13.15
C ILE A 101 -0.79 2.83 -13.01
N GLU A 102 -1.43 3.06 -14.14
CA GLU A 102 -2.81 3.55 -14.17
C GLU A 102 -3.81 2.52 -13.63
N TYR A 103 -4.92 3.02 -13.12
CA TYR A 103 -6.06 2.20 -12.69
C TYR A 103 -6.51 1.23 -13.79
N GLY A 104 -6.73 -0.02 -13.44
CA GLY A 104 -7.16 -1.07 -14.38
C GLY A 104 -6.05 -1.60 -15.29
N GLN A 105 -4.82 -1.05 -15.23
CA GLN A 105 -3.69 -1.52 -15.99
C GLN A 105 -2.79 -2.47 -15.17
N THR A 106 -2.10 -3.35 -15.85
CA THR A 106 -1.10 -4.23 -15.24
C THR A 106 0.20 -4.18 -16.02
N ILE A 107 1.32 -4.33 -15.32
CA ILE A 107 2.65 -4.52 -15.90
C ILE A 107 3.31 -5.76 -15.30
N SER A 108 4.34 -6.28 -15.96
CA SER A 108 5.15 -7.36 -15.40
C SER A 108 6.23 -6.85 -14.46
N TYR A 109 6.78 -7.73 -13.61
CA TYR A 109 7.94 -7.39 -12.78
C TYR A 109 9.17 -6.97 -13.61
N LYS A 110 9.32 -7.52 -14.82
CA LYS A 110 10.38 -7.09 -15.75
C LYS A 110 10.16 -5.66 -16.25
N GLU A 111 8.94 -5.32 -16.60
CA GLU A 111 8.60 -3.96 -17.02
C GLU A 111 8.84 -2.95 -15.90
N GLU A 112 8.44 -3.28 -14.67
CA GLU A 112 8.73 -2.42 -13.52
C GLU A 112 10.23 -2.27 -13.31
N ALA A 113 11.00 -3.36 -13.38
CA ALA A 113 12.46 -3.34 -13.27
C ALA A 113 13.10 -2.47 -14.36
N LYS A 114 12.62 -2.54 -15.59
CA LYS A 114 13.04 -1.67 -16.69
C LYS A 114 12.72 -0.20 -16.40
N ASN A 115 11.52 0.08 -15.88
CA ASN A 115 11.08 1.44 -15.54
C ASN A 115 11.93 2.10 -14.47
N ILE A 116 12.48 1.32 -13.53
CA ILE A 116 13.42 1.83 -12.53
C ILE A 116 14.89 1.85 -13.00
N GLY A 117 15.15 1.51 -14.28
CA GLY A 117 16.48 1.52 -14.87
C GLY A 117 17.34 0.29 -14.56
N ASN A 118 16.77 -0.81 -14.14
CA ASN A 118 17.50 -2.06 -13.84
C ASN A 118 16.69 -3.31 -14.22
N GLU A 119 16.67 -3.64 -15.50
CA GLU A 119 15.88 -4.74 -16.05
C GLU A 119 16.19 -6.11 -15.43
N LYS A 120 17.44 -6.32 -14.97
CA LYS A 120 17.85 -7.57 -14.32
C LYS A 120 17.35 -7.72 -12.88
N ALA A 121 16.89 -6.63 -12.28
CA ALA A 121 16.46 -6.59 -10.87
C ALA A 121 15.02 -7.06 -10.64
N TYR A 122 14.35 -7.73 -11.58
CA TYR A 122 12.93 -8.08 -11.46
C TYR A 122 12.59 -8.94 -10.22
N ARG A 123 13.50 -9.78 -9.75
CA ARG A 123 13.31 -10.53 -8.48
C ARG A 123 13.38 -9.64 -7.26
N ALA A 124 14.34 -8.70 -7.24
CA ALA A 124 14.47 -7.73 -6.16
C ALA A 124 13.27 -6.77 -6.14
N VAL A 125 12.76 -6.38 -7.31
CA VAL A 125 11.52 -5.60 -7.48
C VAL A 125 10.33 -6.35 -6.90
N ALA A 126 10.14 -7.62 -7.23
CA ALA A 126 9.07 -8.45 -6.68
C ALA A 126 9.15 -8.54 -5.14
N ASN A 127 10.36 -8.67 -4.59
CA ASN A 127 10.58 -8.68 -3.16
C ASN A 127 10.26 -7.32 -2.51
N ALA A 128 10.67 -6.21 -3.13
CA ALA A 128 10.33 -4.86 -2.68
C ALA A 128 8.81 -4.61 -2.70
N ASN A 129 8.11 -5.07 -3.73
CA ASN A 129 6.65 -4.98 -3.83
C ASN A 129 5.96 -5.76 -2.71
N GLY A 130 6.48 -6.94 -2.36
CA GLY A 130 5.98 -7.73 -1.22
C GLY A 130 6.16 -7.06 0.14
N LYS A 131 6.99 -6.03 0.24
CA LYS A 131 7.23 -5.23 1.45
C LYS A 131 6.53 -3.87 1.43
N ASN A 132 5.65 -3.63 0.47
CA ASN A 132 4.88 -2.40 0.39
C ASN A 132 4.06 -2.17 1.67
N ASN A 133 4.27 -1.03 2.29
CA ASN A 133 3.58 -0.63 3.53
C ASN A 133 2.23 0.06 3.28
N LEU A 134 1.90 0.38 2.03
CA LEU A 134 0.72 1.16 1.65
C LEU A 134 -0.08 0.41 0.57
N SER A 135 -0.58 -0.78 0.93
CA SER A 135 -1.39 -1.61 0.02
C SER A 135 -2.54 -0.81 -0.58
N ILE A 136 -2.90 -1.07 -1.83
CA ILE A 136 -3.93 -0.37 -2.59
C ILE A 136 -3.52 1.05 -2.99
N ILE A 137 -3.11 1.89 -2.04
CA ILE A 137 -2.70 3.29 -2.28
C ILE A 137 -1.46 3.33 -3.18
N VAL A 138 -0.45 2.52 -2.85
CA VAL A 138 0.68 2.21 -3.72
C VAL A 138 0.39 0.86 -4.39
N PRO A 139 0.05 0.82 -5.68
CA PRO A 139 -0.70 -0.29 -6.27
C PRO A 139 0.19 -1.47 -6.69
N CYS A 140 0.85 -2.12 -5.75
CA CYS A 140 1.65 -3.32 -6.04
C CYS A 140 0.81 -4.49 -6.60
N HIS A 141 -0.50 -4.48 -6.40
CA HIS A 141 -1.42 -5.45 -7.02
C HIS A 141 -1.47 -5.36 -8.55
N ARG A 142 -1.06 -4.23 -9.15
CA ARG A 142 -1.01 -4.02 -10.62
C ARG A 142 0.24 -4.62 -11.27
N VAL A 143 1.12 -5.25 -10.51
CA VAL A 143 2.31 -5.93 -11.05
C VAL A 143 2.12 -7.44 -10.98
N ILE A 144 2.24 -8.10 -12.13
CA ILE A 144 2.01 -9.54 -12.28
C ILE A 144 3.29 -10.25 -12.74
N ALA A 145 3.29 -11.58 -12.71
CA ALA A 145 4.44 -12.34 -13.16
C ALA A 145 4.66 -12.20 -14.68
N ASN A 146 5.92 -12.39 -15.11
CA ASN A 146 6.33 -12.23 -16.52
C ASN A 146 5.62 -13.17 -17.49
N ASN A 147 5.12 -14.33 -17.02
CA ASN A 147 4.35 -15.29 -17.80
C ASN A 147 2.83 -14.99 -17.83
N GLY A 148 2.40 -13.86 -17.29
CA GLY A 148 1.00 -13.47 -17.20
C GLY A 148 0.24 -14.04 -16.00
N ASN A 149 0.86 -14.89 -15.17
CA ASN A 149 0.27 -15.34 -13.91
C ASN A 149 0.19 -14.19 -12.91
N ILE A 150 -0.77 -14.28 -11.98
CA ILE A 150 -1.05 -13.19 -11.04
C ILE A 150 0.15 -12.83 -10.15
N GLY A 151 1.04 -13.78 -9.84
CA GLY A 151 2.16 -13.58 -8.92
C GLY A 151 1.74 -13.59 -7.45
N GLY A 152 2.68 -13.23 -6.56
CA GLY A 152 2.44 -13.17 -5.13
C GLY A 152 1.78 -11.88 -4.66
N TYR A 153 1.24 -11.90 -3.45
CA TYR A 153 0.70 -10.72 -2.76
C TYR A 153 0.75 -10.91 -1.24
N THR A 154 1.24 -9.90 -0.53
CA THR A 154 1.22 -9.88 0.93
C THR A 154 -0.24 -9.78 1.42
N GLY A 155 -0.65 -10.67 2.30
CA GLY A 155 -2.02 -10.78 2.77
C GLY A 155 -2.86 -11.82 2.02
N GLY A 156 -2.34 -12.36 0.91
CA GLY A 156 -2.94 -13.46 0.16
C GLY A 156 -3.29 -13.10 -1.29
N ILE A 157 -3.10 -14.07 -2.18
CA ILE A 157 -3.34 -13.92 -3.62
C ILE A 157 -4.80 -13.51 -3.91
N TRP A 158 -5.77 -13.99 -3.12
CA TRP A 158 -7.18 -13.65 -3.30
C TRP A 158 -7.47 -12.16 -3.20
N ILE A 159 -6.71 -11.42 -2.37
CA ILE A 159 -6.84 -9.95 -2.28
C ILE A 159 -6.39 -9.31 -3.59
N LYS A 160 -5.27 -9.76 -4.14
CA LYS A 160 -4.77 -9.26 -5.42
C LYS A 160 -5.77 -9.52 -6.56
N GLU A 161 -6.32 -10.73 -6.63
CA GLU A 161 -7.37 -11.08 -7.59
C GLU A 161 -8.60 -10.19 -7.43
N TYR A 162 -9.04 -9.99 -6.19
CA TYR A 162 -10.17 -9.12 -5.89
C TYR A 162 -9.95 -7.70 -6.36
N LEU A 163 -8.78 -7.11 -6.08
CA LEU A 163 -8.45 -5.75 -6.50
C LEU A 163 -8.33 -5.61 -8.01
N LEU A 164 -7.69 -6.58 -8.68
CA LEU A 164 -7.58 -6.59 -10.14
C LEU A 164 -8.94 -6.71 -10.82
N ASN A 165 -9.81 -7.58 -10.33
CA ASN A 165 -11.17 -7.72 -10.87
C ASN A 165 -12.02 -6.46 -10.61
N LEU A 166 -11.90 -5.88 -9.44
CA LEU A 166 -12.55 -4.60 -9.11
C LEU A 166 -12.16 -3.51 -10.11
N GLU A 167 -10.87 -3.36 -10.37
CA GLU A 167 -10.35 -2.33 -11.26
C GLU A 167 -10.69 -2.57 -12.74
N LYS A 168 -10.95 -3.81 -13.13
CA LYS A 168 -11.46 -4.15 -14.47
C LYS A 168 -12.97 -3.97 -14.62
N GLY A 169 -13.68 -3.66 -13.53
CA GLY A 169 -15.13 -3.62 -13.50
C GLY A 169 -15.80 -5.00 -13.53
N GLU A 170 -15.06 -6.05 -13.25
CA GLU A 170 -15.58 -7.42 -13.11
C GLU A 170 -16.14 -7.61 -11.70
N LYS A 171 -17.37 -8.12 -11.62
CA LYS A 171 -18.05 -8.40 -10.33
C LYS A 171 -17.73 -9.79 -9.81
#